data_4506583a7225e6d0296e1467c4b553cc
#
_entry.id   4506583a7225e6d0296e1467c4b553cc
#
_cell.length_a   1.000
_cell.length_b   1.000
_cell.length_c   1.000
_cell.angle_alpha   90.00
_cell.angle_beta   90.00
_cell.angle_gamma   90.00
#
_symmetry.space_group_name_H-M   'P 1'
#
loop_
_entity.id
_entity.type
_entity.pdbx_description
1 polymer ?
#
loop_
_entity_poly.entity_id
_entity_poly.type
_entity_poly.pdbx_seq_one_letter_code
_entity_poly.pdbx_strand_id
1 'polypeptide(L)'
;SVFLQTLRIVALLHDVGHLPFSHQVEYALKKVYNKIKDKEENQELLCAKELKFKENYENITNNSKDVLHEAIGENLLKLLFDYELEELIVKTHEKEYIRLIKRLCILILEEQVYEGFDFKVLHNFIDSTVDADRLDYINRDMLASGYITGPNDHIRITKQAVLVQKKEKFYLSFFDMSLIDIEHMLEMRFNLYKKVIFNHGIAKTDTLLESVVQYL
;
A
#
# COMPACT_ATOMS: atom_id res chain seq x y z
N SER A 1 -7.61 -21.94 6.71
CA SER A 1 -8.52 -20.97 7.33
C SER A 1 -8.76 -19.83 6.34
N VAL A 2 -9.99 -19.33 6.26
CA VAL A 2 -10.41 -18.23 5.37
C VAL A 2 -9.56 -17.00 5.64
N PHE A 3 -9.37 -16.63 6.90
CA PHE A 3 -8.56 -15.48 7.28
C PHE A 3 -7.12 -15.53 6.76
N LEU A 4 -6.46 -16.67 6.87
CA LEU A 4 -5.10 -16.82 6.35
C LEU A 4 -5.04 -16.63 4.83
N GLN A 5 -6.03 -17.16 4.13
CA GLN A 5 -6.12 -16.99 2.67
C GLN A 5 -6.40 -15.52 2.31
N THR A 6 -7.31 -14.88 3.03
CA THR A 6 -7.60 -13.46 2.85
C THR A 6 -6.36 -12.60 3.09
N LEU A 7 -5.62 -12.78 4.18
CA LEU A 7 -4.38 -12.04 4.46
C LEU A 7 -3.33 -12.20 3.36
N ARG A 8 -3.18 -13.43 2.82
CA ARG A 8 -2.28 -13.67 1.68
C ARG A 8 -2.70 -12.91 0.43
N ILE A 9 -3.99 -12.86 0.15
CA ILE A 9 -4.53 -12.13 -1.01
C ILE A 9 -4.36 -10.63 -0.80
N VAL A 10 -4.67 -10.10 0.38
CA VAL A 10 -4.48 -8.69 0.69
C VAL A 10 -3.00 -8.32 0.61
N ALA A 11 -2.10 -9.10 1.19
CA ALA A 11 -0.66 -8.87 1.10
C ALA A 11 -0.12 -8.90 -0.35
N LEU A 12 -0.75 -9.68 -1.24
CA LEU A 12 -0.38 -9.72 -2.66
C LEU A 12 -0.93 -8.52 -3.44
N LEU A 13 -2.10 -8.03 -3.06
CA LEU A 13 -2.85 -7.05 -3.85
C LEU A 13 -2.82 -5.62 -3.27
N HIS A 14 -2.28 -5.40 -2.06
CA HIS A 14 -2.30 -4.08 -1.42
C HIS A 14 -1.61 -3.00 -2.27
N ASP A 15 -0.55 -3.38 -2.97
CA ASP A 15 0.25 -2.49 -3.83
C ASP A 15 -0.09 -2.57 -5.32
N VAL A 16 -1.12 -3.33 -5.70
CA VAL A 16 -1.48 -3.54 -7.12
C VAL A 16 -1.87 -2.24 -7.84
N GLY A 17 -2.25 -1.21 -7.09
CA GLY A 17 -2.61 0.10 -7.62
C GLY A 17 -1.43 1.03 -7.92
N HIS A 18 -0.19 0.64 -7.60
CA HIS A 18 0.97 1.46 -7.91
C HIS A 18 1.17 1.66 -9.40
N LEU A 19 1.35 2.92 -9.79
CA LEU A 19 1.70 3.31 -11.16
C LEU A 19 3.20 3.01 -11.44
N PRO A 20 3.61 2.94 -12.71
CA PRO A 20 5.02 2.90 -13.07
C PRO A 20 5.78 4.03 -12.37
N PHE A 21 6.95 3.73 -11.79
CA PHE A 21 7.72 4.61 -10.91
C PHE A 21 7.05 4.98 -9.59
N SER A 22 6.00 4.25 -9.21
CA SER A 22 5.40 4.27 -7.88
C SER A 22 5.07 5.69 -7.39
N HIS A 23 5.49 6.03 -6.18
CA HIS A 23 5.19 7.31 -5.54
C HIS A 23 5.65 8.55 -6.33
N GLN A 24 6.69 8.46 -7.16
CA GLN A 24 7.18 9.63 -7.90
C GLN A 24 6.15 10.13 -8.91
N VAL A 25 5.53 9.22 -9.67
CA VAL A 25 4.46 9.57 -10.61
C VAL A 25 3.21 10.00 -9.85
N GLU A 26 2.88 9.35 -8.76
CA GLU A 26 1.76 9.74 -7.91
C GLU A 26 1.90 11.15 -7.38
N TYR A 27 3.07 11.54 -6.84
CA TYR A 27 3.35 12.91 -6.41
C TYR A 27 3.24 13.91 -7.55
N ALA A 28 3.76 13.57 -8.71
CA ALA A 28 3.66 14.43 -9.88
C ALA A 28 2.20 14.67 -10.30
N LEU A 29 1.37 13.62 -10.36
CA LEU A 29 -0.05 13.71 -10.67
C LEU A 29 -0.82 14.51 -9.61
N LYS A 30 -0.53 14.31 -8.33
CA LYS A 30 -1.12 15.10 -7.24
C LYS A 30 -0.76 16.59 -7.35
N LYS A 31 0.48 16.92 -7.74
CA LYS A 31 0.88 18.32 -8.00
C LYS A 31 0.14 18.92 -9.20
N VAL A 32 -0.06 18.15 -10.27
CA VAL A 32 -0.86 18.61 -11.41
C VAL A 32 -2.31 18.88 -10.97
N TYR A 33 -2.90 17.97 -10.23
CA TYR A 33 -4.25 18.12 -9.71
C TYR A 33 -4.39 19.37 -8.83
N ASN A 34 -3.45 19.59 -7.91
CA ASN A 34 -3.47 20.77 -7.03
C ASN A 34 -3.34 22.07 -7.85
N LYS A 35 -2.43 22.12 -8.85
CA LYS A 35 -2.32 23.28 -9.75
C LYS A 35 -3.62 23.59 -10.49
N ILE A 36 -4.36 22.57 -10.90
CA ILE A 36 -5.65 22.75 -11.55
C ILE A 36 -6.69 23.31 -10.57
N LYS A 37 -6.70 22.81 -9.33
CA LYS A 37 -7.56 23.37 -8.27
C LYS A 37 -7.25 24.85 -7.97
N ASP A 38 -5.97 25.18 -7.83
CA ASP A 38 -5.53 26.55 -7.60
C ASP A 38 -6.01 27.50 -8.72
N LYS A 39 -5.96 27.05 -10.00
CA LYS A 39 -6.51 27.81 -11.13
C LYS A 39 -8.01 28.04 -11.02
N GLU A 40 -8.78 27.00 -10.63
CA GLU A 40 -10.23 27.14 -10.43
C GLU A 40 -10.55 28.15 -9.32
N GLU A 41 -9.86 28.06 -8.18
CA GLU A 41 -10.05 28.98 -7.06
C GLU A 41 -9.74 30.43 -7.47
N ASN A 42 -8.77 30.64 -8.35
CA ASN A 42 -8.42 31.93 -8.93
C ASN A 42 -9.30 32.35 -10.11
N GLN A 43 -10.37 31.58 -10.42
CA GLN A 43 -11.27 31.82 -11.55
C GLN A 43 -10.58 31.85 -12.93
N GLU A 44 -9.47 31.14 -13.08
CA GLU A 44 -8.76 30.98 -14.34
C GLU A 44 -9.47 29.94 -15.23
N LEU A 45 -9.41 30.15 -16.55
CA LEU A 45 -10.00 29.21 -17.52
C LEU A 45 -9.15 27.93 -17.59
N LEU A 46 -9.78 26.79 -17.37
CA LEU A 46 -9.18 25.48 -17.56
C LEU A 46 -9.30 25.03 -19.03
N CYS A 47 -8.26 24.43 -19.57
CA CYS A 47 -8.35 23.80 -20.87
C CYS A 47 -9.04 22.44 -20.80
N ALA A 48 -9.45 21.92 -21.98
CA ALA A 48 -10.17 20.64 -22.06
C ALA A 48 -9.37 19.44 -21.46
N LYS A 49 -8.04 19.44 -21.59
CA LYS A 49 -7.17 18.41 -21.00
C LYS A 49 -7.18 18.48 -19.47
N GLU A 50 -7.09 19.67 -18.89
CA GLU A 50 -7.11 19.89 -17.45
C GLU A 50 -8.45 19.48 -16.84
N LEU A 51 -9.56 19.81 -17.47
CA LEU A 51 -10.90 19.38 -17.05
C LEU A 51 -11.04 17.87 -17.04
N LYS A 52 -10.63 17.21 -18.13
CA LYS A 52 -10.68 15.73 -18.23
C LYS A 52 -9.75 15.05 -17.25
N PHE A 53 -8.55 15.58 -17.02
CA PHE A 53 -7.63 15.04 -16.01
C PHE A 53 -8.23 15.14 -14.61
N LYS A 54 -8.77 16.31 -14.26
CA LYS A 54 -9.42 16.54 -12.96
C LYS A 54 -10.57 15.56 -12.75
N GLU A 55 -11.49 15.46 -13.72
CA GLU A 55 -12.63 14.54 -13.64
C GLU A 55 -12.17 13.08 -13.41
N ASN A 56 -11.17 12.60 -14.17
CA ASN A 56 -10.65 11.26 -14.01
C ASN A 56 -9.98 11.05 -12.64
N TYR A 57 -9.20 12.02 -12.18
CA TYR A 57 -8.53 11.95 -10.88
C TYR A 57 -9.54 11.87 -9.74
N GLU A 58 -10.56 12.73 -9.75
CA GLU A 58 -11.64 12.77 -8.77
C GLU A 58 -12.50 11.49 -8.80
N ASN A 59 -12.79 10.95 -9.98
CA ASN A 59 -13.51 9.69 -10.14
C ASN A 59 -12.73 8.50 -9.58
N ILE A 60 -11.40 8.45 -9.77
CA ILE A 60 -10.57 7.36 -9.24
C ILE A 60 -10.48 7.46 -7.73
N THR A 61 -10.25 8.66 -7.19
CA THR A 61 -10.06 8.87 -5.74
C THR A 61 -11.38 8.93 -4.98
N ASN A 62 -12.54 8.93 -5.67
CA ASN A 62 -13.88 9.10 -5.08
C ASN A 62 -13.99 10.30 -4.13
N ASN A 63 -13.18 11.34 -4.34
CA ASN A 63 -13.05 12.52 -3.49
C ASN A 63 -12.70 12.23 -2.00
N SER A 64 -12.32 11.00 -1.66
CA SER A 64 -12.20 10.55 -0.27
C SER A 64 -10.83 10.01 0.12
N LYS A 65 -10.00 9.57 -0.84
CA LYS A 65 -8.66 9.04 -0.55
C LYS A 65 -7.57 9.98 -1.04
N ASP A 66 -6.71 10.39 -0.10
CA ASP A 66 -5.54 11.23 -0.39
C ASP A 66 -4.44 10.49 -1.16
N VAL A 67 -4.51 9.17 -1.22
CA VAL A 67 -3.48 8.27 -1.76
C VAL A 67 -4.00 7.58 -3.02
N LEU A 68 -3.43 7.94 -4.16
CA LEU A 68 -3.93 7.52 -5.48
C LEU A 68 -3.79 6.01 -5.69
N HIS A 69 -2.66 5.41 -5.32
CA HIS A 69 -2.44 3.96 -5.52
C HIS A 69 -3.40 3.11 -4.68
N GLU A 70 -3.76 3.54 -3.48
CA GLU A 70 -4.76 2.83 -2.66
C GLU A 70 -6.13 2.83 -3.34
N ALA A 71 -6.55 3.99 -3.89
CA ALA A 71 -7.82 4.12 -4.60
C ALA A 71 -7.85 3.26 -5.88
N ILE A 72 -6.74 3.23 -6.65
CA ILE A 72 -6.60 2.38 -7.82
C ILE A 72 -6.62 0.91 -7.42
N GLY A 73 -5.87 0.52 -6.38
CA GLY A 73 -5.79 -0.85 -5.89
C GLY A 73 -7.14 -1.39 -5.44
N GLU A 74 -7.92 -0.58 -4.71
CA GLU A 74 -9.27 -0.93 -4.30
C GLU A 74 -10.21 -1.14 -5.49
N ASN A 75 -10.17 -0.25 -6.49
CA ASN A 75 -10.98 -0.38 -7.70
C ASN A 75 -10.59 -1.62 -8.52
N LEU A 76 -9.29 -1.90 -8.65
CA LEU A 76 -8.79 -3.11 -9.32
C LEU A 76 -9.20 -4.37 -8.59
N LEU A 77 -9.15 -4.38 -7.26
CA LEU A 77 -9.57 -5.51 -6.45
C LEU A 77 -11.07 -5.78 -6.63
N LYS A 78 -11.91 -4.74 -6.59
CA LYS A 78 -13.35 -4.87 -6.85
C LYS A 78 -13.61 -5.42 -8.25
N LEU A 79 -12.92 -4.89 -9.26
CA LEU A 79 -13.03 -5.36 -10.63
C LEU A 79 -12.63 -6.84 -10.79
N LEU A 80 -11.49 -7.23 -10.22
CA LEU A 80 -11.00 -8.60 -10.25
C LEU A 80 -12.02 -9.59 -9.67
N PHE A 81 -12.60 -9.27 -8.52
CA PHE A 81 -13.57 -10.15 -7.87
C PHE A 81 -14.93 -10.16 -8.56
N ASP A 82 -15.37 -9.04 -9.16
CA ASP A 82 -16.70 -8.93 -9.75
C ASP A 82 -16.78 -9.54 -11.16
N TYR A 83 -15.72 -9.37 -11.97
CA TYR A 83 -15.77 -9.79 -13.37
C TYR A 83 -15.02 -11.10 -13.63
N GLU A 84 -13.80 -11.21 -13.13
CA GLU A 84 -12.94 -12.34 -13.51
C GLU A 84 -13.26 -13.62 -12.71
N LEU A 85 -13.50 -13.48 -11.41
CA LEU A 85 -13.68 -14.66 -10.57
C LEU A 85 -15.11 -15.19 -10.56
N GLU A 86 -16.15 -14.36 -10.72
CA GLU A 86 -17.53 -14.84 -10.79
C GLU A 86 -17.82 -15.60 -12.08
N GLU A 87 -17.18 -15.22 -13.21
CA GLU A 87 -17.34 -15.95 -14.48
C GLU A 87 -16.59 -17.28 -14.51
N LEU A 88 -15.43 -17.35 -13.87
CA LEU A 88 -14.58 -18.56 -13.84
C LEU A 88 -15.14 -19.67 -12.94
N ILE A 89 -16.03 -19.34 -11.98
CA ILE A 89 -16.45 -20.29 -10.96
C ILE A 89 -17.85 -20.82 -11.24
N VAL A 90 -17.91 -22.11 -11.48
CA VAL A 90 -19.16 -22.82 -11.84
C VAL A 90 -19.95 -23.27 -10.60
N LYS A 91 -19.30 -23.55 -9.46
CA LYS A 91 -19.94 -24.13 -8.28
C LYS A 91 -20.42 -23.06 -7.29
N THR A 92 -21.67 -23.18 -6.85
CA THR A 92 -22.33 -22.18 -5.99
C THR A 92 -21.61 -21.94 -4.66
N HIS A 93 -21.11 -23.00 -4.00
CA HIS A 93 -20.41 -22.87 -2.72
C HIS A 93 -19.02 -22.20 -2.86
N GLU A 94 -18.38 -22.32 -4.03
CA GLU A 94 -17.14 -21.61 -4.33
C GLU A 94 -17.39 -20.10 -4.53
N LYS A 95 -18.54 -19.74 -5.11
CA LYS A 95 -18.95 -18.33 -5.24
C LYS A 95 -19.17 -17.66 -3.88
N GLU A 96 -19.84 -18.33 -2.96
CA GLU A 96 -20.03 -17.81 -1.60
C GLU A 96 -18.70 -17.65 -0.85
N TYR A 97 -17.79 -18.60 -1.01
CA TYR A 97 -16.45 -18.53 -0.43
C TYR A 97 -15.65 -17.33 -0.96
N ILE A 98 -15.70 -17.11 -2.26
CA ILE A 98 -15.00 -15.96 -2.90
C ILE A 98 -15.63 -14.63 -2.51
N ARG A 99 -16.95 -14.54 -2.43
CA ARG A 99 -17.65 -13.34 -1.93
C ARG A 99 -17.26 -13.02 -0.50
N LEU A 100 -17.10 -14.04 0.35
CA LEU A 100 -16.60 -13.86 1.71
C LEU A 100 -15.17 -13.33 1.73
N ILE A 101 -14.27 -13.91 0.92
CA ILE A 101 -12.88 -13.43 0.80
C ILE A 101 -12.87 -11.98 0.31
N LYS A 102 -13.60 -11.65 -0.77
CA LYS A 102 -13.72 -10.28 -1.27
C LYS A 102 -14.11 -9.30 -0.16
N ARG A 103 -15.18 -9.62 0.57
CA ARG A 103 -15.67 -8.78 1.67
C ARG A 103 -14.61 -8.57 2.74
N LEU A 104 -13.93 -9.64 3.14
CA LEU A 104 -12.85 -9.56 4.14
C LEU A 104 -11.64 -8.76 3.62
N CYS A 105 -11.27 -8.89 2.36
CA CYS A 105 -10.21 -8.08 1.75
C CYS A 105 -10.55 -6.58 1.83
N ILE A 106 -11.77 -6.21 1.47
CA ILE A 106 -12.23 -4.81 1.53
C ILE A 106 -12.22 -4.31 2.97
N LEU A 107 -12.74 -5.07 3.94
CA LEU A 107 -12.73 -4.69 5.35
C LEU A 107 -11.32 -4.45 5.90
N ILE A 108 -10.35 -5.25 5.46
CA ILE A 108 -8.94 -5.09 5.88
C ILE A 108 -8.31 -3.86 5.21
N LEU A 109 -8.46 -3.69 3.88
CA LEU A 109 -7.84 -2.59 3.14
C LEU A 109 -8.44 -1.23 3.49
N GLU A 110 -9.72 -1.18 3.80
CA GLU A 110 -10.41 0.05 4.23
C GLU A 110 -10.38 0.27 5.75
N GLU A 111 -9.65 -0.58 6.50
CA GLU A 111 -9.54 -0.52 7.97
C GLU A 111 -10.89 -0.41 8.69
N GLN A 112 -11.91 -1.11 8.19
CA GLN A 112 -13.27 -0.98 8.70
C GLN A 112 -13.46 -1.69 10.05
N VAL A 113 -14.42 -1.18 10.83
CA VAL A 113 -14.96 -1.89 12.00
C VAL A 113 -16.23 -2.61 11.57
N TYR A 114 -16.27 -3.92 11.73
CA TYR A 114 -17.44 -4.73 11.41
C TYR A 114 -17.77 -5.69 12.55
N GLU A 115 -19.02 -5.70 13.01
CA GLU A 115 -19.51 -6.50 14.13
C GLU A 115 -18.63 -6.40 15.41
N GLY A 116 -18.12 -5.19 15.68
CA GLY A 116 -17.27 -4.92 16.84
C GLY A 116 -15.80 -5.33 16.69
N PHE A 117 -15.40 -5.93 15.55
CA PHE A 117 -14.02 -6.23 15.26
C PHE A 117 -13.39 -5.14 14.38
N ASP A 118 -12.26 -4.59 14.82
CA ASP A 118 -11.48 -3.59 14.09
C ASP A 118 -10.49 -4.28 13.15
N PHE A 119 -10.77 -4.24 11.86
CA PHE A 119 -9.94 -4.88 10.83
C PHE A 119 -8.60 -4.18 10.59
N LYS A 120 -8.41 -2.98 11.12
CA LYS A 120 -7.12 -2.30 11.14
C LYS A 120 -6.00 -3.15 11.75
N VAL A 121 -6.31 -3.96 12.75
CA VAL A 121 -5.32 -4.86 13.36
C VAL A 121 -4.76 -5.88 12.36
N LEU A 122 -5.56 -6.32 11.40
CA LEU A 122 -5.12 -7.22 10.33
C LEU A 122 -4.36 -6.47 9.23
N HIS A 123 -4.75 -5.23 8.93
CA HIS A 123 -4.02 -4.36 8.03
C HIS A 123 -2.60 -4.06 8.53
N ASN A 124 -2.41 -3.93 9.84
CA ASN A 124 -1.10 -3.72 10.45
C ASN A 124 -0.07 -4.85 10.20
N PHE A 125 -0.49 -6.04 9.78
CA PHE A 125 0.44 -7.08 9.32
C PHE A 125 1.05 -6.76 7.95
N ILE A 126 0.42 -5.87 7.18
CA ILE A 126 0.74 -5.55 5.79
C ILE A 126 1.35 -4.15 5.68
N ASP A 127 0.78 -3.17 6.37
CA ASP A 127 1.29 -1.81 6.45
C ASP A 127 1.29 -1.29 7.90
N SER A 128 2.48 -1.26 8.49
CA SER A 128 2.75 -0.69 9.82
C SER A 128 4.24 -0.40 9.98
N THR A 129 4.72 -0.15 11.19
CA THR A 129 6.16 0.05 11.45
C THR A 129 6.98 -1.22 11.27
N VAL A 130 6.41 -2.38 11.64
CA VAL A 130 6.99 -3.71 11.47
C VAL A 130 5.94 -4.57 10.78
N ASP A 131 6.04 -4.69 9.49
CA ASP A 131 5.10 -5.38 8.62
C ASP A 131 5.79 -6.32 7.63
N ALA A 132 5.00 -7.07 6.90
CA ALA A 132 5.49 -8.05 5.94
C ALA A 132 6.27 -7.40 4.79
N ASP A 133 5.81 -6.26 4.30
CA ASP A 133 6.43 -5.54 3.19
C ASP A 133 7.82 -5.01 3.58
N ARG A 134 7.92 -4.34 4.74
CA ARG A 134 9.21 -3.83 5.25
C ARG A 134 10.21 -4.94 5.53
N LEU A 135 9.75 -6.06 6.09
CA LEU A 135 10.59 -7.22 6.34
C LEU A 135 11.14 -7.84 5.04
N ASP A 136 10.40 -7.76 3.94
CA ASP A 136 10.85 -8.24 2.62
C ASP A 136 11.79 -7.22 1.95
N TYR A 137 11.31 -6.01 1.66
CA TYR A 137 12.05 -5.10 0.78
C TYR A 137 13.36 -4.62 1.39
N ILE A 138 13.44 -4.42 2.72
CA ILE A 138 14.68 -3.96 3.35
C ILE A 138 15.82 -4.94 3.08
N ASN A 139 15.59 -6.23 3.25
CA ASN A 139 16.60 -7.25 2.98
C ASN A 139 16.95 -7.34 1.49
N ARG A 140 15.93 -7.40 0.66
CA ARG A 140 16.05 -7.54 -0.79
C ARG A 140 16.78 -6.35 -1.42
N ASP A 141 16.39 -5.14 -1.05
CA ASP A 141 16.91 -3.93 -1.68
C ASP A 141 18.31 -3.57 -1.19
N MET A 142 18.62 -3.85 0.09
CA MET A 142 20.00 -3.74 0.59
C MET A 142 20.93 -4.70 -0.14
N LEU A 143 20.50 -5.95 -0.33
CA LEU A 143 21.28 -6.94 -1.07
C LEU A 143 21.44 -6.54 -2.56
N ALA A 144 20.36 -6.12 -3.20
CA ALA A 144 20.35 -5.71 -4.60
C ALA A 144 21.20 -4.45 -4.86
N SER A 145 21.29 -3.55 -3.90
CA SER A 145 22.12 -2.35 -3.98
C SER A 145 23.60 -2.60 -3.69
N GLY A 146 23.98 -3.85 -3.39
CA GLY A 146 25.38 -4.24 -3.13
C GLY A 146 25.90 -3.84 -1.74
N TYR A 147 25.03 -3.38 -0.84
CA TYR A 147 25.42 -3.16 0.55
C TYR A 147 25.43 -4.47 1.31
N ILE A 148 26.61 -4.83 1.83
CA ILE A 148 26.75 -6.00 2.70
C ILE A 148 26.29 -5.60 4.11
N THR A 149 25.05 -5.92 4.41
CA THR A 149 24.52 -5.91 5.78
C THR A 149 24.33 -7.34 6.22
N GLY A 150 24.50 -7.60 7.51
CA GLY A 150 24.14 -8.91 8.05
C GLY A 150 22.66 -9.22 7.74
N PRO A 151 22.30 -10.50 7.57
CA PRO A 151 20.92 -10.85 7.31
C PRO A 151 20.05 -10.43 8.51
N ASN A 152 18.96 -9.71 8.22
CA ASN A 152 17.92 -9.51 9.22
C ASN A 152 17.14 -10.82 9.36
N ASP A 153 16.97 -11.29 10.60
CA ASP A 153 16.18 -12.49 10.85
C ASP A 153 14.68 -12.19 10.86
N HIS A 154 14.15 -11.86 9.66
CA HIS A 154 12.71 -11.60 9.48
C HIS A 154 11.85 -12.81 9.90
N ILE A 155 12.37 -14.04 9.78
CA ILE A 155 11.67 -15.25 10.23
C ILE A 155 11.53 -15.25 11.75
N ARG A 156 12.56 -14.80 12.47
CA ARG A 156 12.52 -14.71 13.92
C ARG A 156 11.54 -13.63 14.38
N ILE A 157 11.55 -12.45 13.74
CA ILE A 157 10.58 -11.39 14.03
C ILE A 157 9.15 -11.89 13.82
N THR A 158 8.85 -12.51 12.66
CA THR A 158 7.50 -13.00 12.35
C THR A 158 7.02 -14.08 13.30
N LYS A 159 7.92 -14.97 13.77
CA LYS A 159 7.57 -16.00 14.77
C LYS A 159 7.26 -15.42 16.15
N GLN A 160 7.69 -14.22 16.45
CA GLN A 160 7.45 -13.52 17.71
C GLN A 160 6.25 -12.55 17.64
N ALA A 161 5.60 -12.42 16.48
CA ALA A 161 4.40 -11.63 16.32
C ALA A 161 3.21 -12.29 17.03
N VAL A 162 2.48 -11.50 17.80
CA VAL A 162 1.32 -11.94 18.58
C VAL A 162 0.19 -10.92 18.49
N LEU A 163 -1.04 -11.40 18.60
CA LEU A 163 -2.20 -10.53 18.80
C LEU A 163 -2.49 -10.44 20.30
N VAL A 164 -2.41 -9.24 20.84
CA VAL A 164 -2.68 -8.96 22.24
C VAL A 164 -4.03 -8.27 22.36
N GLN A 165 -4.90 -8.82 23.19
CA GLN A 165 -6.17 -8.17 23.55
C GLN A 165 -5.96 -7.31 24.79
N LYS A 166 -6.27 -6.00 24.68
CA LYS A 166 -6.27 -5.07 25.81
C LYS A 166 -7.62 -4.35 25.85
N LYS A 167 -8.37 -4.59 26.91
CA LYS A 167 -9.80 -4.22 27.00
C LYS A 167 -10.56 -4.91 25.84
N GLU A 168 -11.28 -4.20 25.01
CA GLU A 168 -12.05 -4.75 23.89
C GLU A 168 -11.34 -4.62 22.53
N LYS A 169 -10.07 -4.17 22.51
CA LYS A 169 -9.30 -3.94 21.29
C LYS A 169 -8.15 -4.92 21.15
N PHE A 170 -7.89 -5.33 19.91
CA PHE A 170 -6.73 -6.14 19.56
C PHE A 170 -5.60 -5.26 19.03
N TYR A 171 -4.36 -5.69 19.29
CA TYR A 171 -3.14 -5.02 18.86
C TYR A 171 -2.16 -6.06 18.33
N LEU A 172 -1.52 -5.77 17.19
CA LEU A 172 -0.33 -6.50 16.77
C LEU A 172 0.82 -6.08 17.73
N SER A 173 1.48 -7.06 18.28
CA SER A 173 2.61 -6.87 19.19
C SER A 173 3.68 -7.93 18.94
N PHE A 174 4.82 -7.79 19.59
CA PHE A 174 5.94 -8.70 19.47
C PHE A 174 6.48 -9.02 20.85
N PHE A 175 7.00 -10.25 21.04
CA PHE A 175 7.67 -10.59 22.28
C PHE A 175 9.01 -9.83 22.41
N ASP A 176 9.42 -9.54 23.65
CA ASP A 176 10.64 -8.78 23.95
C ASP A 176 11.91 -9.40 23.32
N MET A 177 11.90 -10.70 23.08
CA MET A 177 12.99 -11.43 22.45
C MET A 177 13.29 -10.97 21.01
N SER A 178 12.34 -10.35 20.33
CA SER A 178 12.52 -9.83 18.96
C SER A 178 12.94 -8.36 18.93
N LEU A 179 13.05 -7.68 20.05
CA LEU A 179 13.35 -6.25 20.10
C LEU A 179 14.67 -5.90 19.41
N ILE A 180 15.72 -6.69 19.66
CA ILE A 180 17.04 -6.48 19.03
C ILE A 180 16.96 -6.68 17.50
N ASP A 181 16.19 -7.66 17.04
CA ASP A 181 16.01 -7.92 15.60
C ASP A 181 15.21 -6.80 14.93
N ILE A 182 14.21 -6.26 15.62
CA ILE A 182 13.43 -5.11 15.16
C ILE A 182 14.29 -3.84 15.10
N GLU A 183 15.10 -3.58 16.13
CA GLU A 183 16.05 -2.46 16.12
C GLU A 183 17.02 -2.58 14.95
N HIS A 184 17.59 -3.77 14.72
CA HIS A 184 18.46 -4.01 13.58
C HIS A 184 17.75 -3.80 12.24
N MET A 185 16.51 -4.25 12.08
CA MET A 185 15.69 -4.00 10.90
C MET A 185 15.50 -2.49 10.66
N LEU A 186 15.20 -1.73 11.71
CA LEU A 186 15.03 -0.28 11.62
C LEU A 186 16.33 0.45 11.23
N GLU A 187 17.49 -0.01 11.75
CA GLU A 187 18.79 0.50 11.33
C GLU A 187 19.09 0.19 9.85
N MET A 188 18.78 -1.03 9.40
CA MET A 188 18.91 -1.39 7.99
C MET A 188 18.04 -0.50 7.11
N ARG A 189 16.77 -0.27 7.50
CA ARG A 189 15.87 0.64 6.81
C ARG A 189 16.43 2.07 6.74
N PHE A 190 16.91 2.59 7.85
CA PHE A 190 17.57 3.91 7.88
C PHE A 190 18.76 3.98 6.92
N ASN A 191 19.60 2.95 6.90
CA ASN A 191 20.74 2.88 6.00
C ASN A 191 20.33 2.77 4.53
N LEU A 192 19.26 2.01 4.20
CA LEU A 192 18.70 1.92 2.86
C LEU A 192 18.23 3.30 2.37
N TYR A 193 17.46 4.00 3.18
CA TYR A 193 17.01 5.35 2.84
C TYR A 193 18.17 6.31 2.65
N LYS A 194 19.12 6.35 3.58
CA LYS A 194 20.25 7.26 3.56
C LYS A 194 21.22 7.01 2.39
N LYS A 195 21.51 5.75 2.08
CA LYS A 195 22.57 5.39 1.11
C LYS A 195 22.03 5.14 -0.29
N VAL A 196 20.79 4.65 -0.42
CA VAL A 196 20.19 4.27 -1.69
C VAL A 196 19.12 5.26 -2.08
N ILE A 197 17.99 5.30 -1.35
CA ILE A 197 16.79 6.05 -1.77
C ILE A 197 17.07 7.55 -1.87
N PHE A 198 17.71 8.14 -0.86
CA PHE A 198 18.08 9.57 -0.86
C PHE A 198 19.46 9.85 -1.47
N ASN A 199 19.97 8.94 -2.30
CA ASN A 199 21.19 9.22 -3.04
C ASN A 199 20.95 10.38 -4.02
N HIS A 200 21.93 11.28 -4.10
CA HIS A 200 21.85 12.48 -4.94
C HIS A 200 21.56 12.18 -6.42
N GLY A 201 22.07 11.07 -6.96
CA GLY A 201 21.79 10.65 -8.33
C GLY A 201 20.33 10.26 -8.51
N ILE A 202 19.76 9.51 -7.58
CA ILE A 202 18.34 9.09 -7.59
C ILE A 202 17.44 10.32 -7.44
N ALA A 203 17.71 11.19 -6.49
CA ALA A 203 16.92 12.40 -6.28
C ALA A 203 16.85 13.31 -7.53
N LYS A 204 17.94 13.40 -8.32
CA LYS A 204 17.92 14.12 -9.61
C LYS A 204 17.01 13.44 -10.63
N THR A 205 17.07 12.12 -10.73
CA THR A 205 16.25 11.35 -11.66
C THR A 205 14.77 11.47 -11.29
N ASP A 206 14.45 11.41 -10.02
CA ASP A 206 13.09 11.58 -9.50
C ASP A 206 12.53 12.96 -9.83
N THR A 207 13.31 14.03 -9.60
CA THR A 207 12.92 15.40 -9.94
C THR A 207 12.70 15.57 -11.45
N LEU A 208 13.53 14.93 -12.28
CA LEU A 208 13.38 14.97 -13.73
C LEU A 208 12.10 14.27 -14.16
N LEU A 209 11.86 13.07 -13.63
CA LEU A 209 10.64 12.29 -13.90
C LEU A 209 9.38 13.07 -13.50
N GLU A 210 9.38 13.66 -12.31
CA GLU A 210 8.29 14.50 -11.84
C GLU A 210 8.02 15.66 -12.80
N SER A 211 9.09 16.34 -13.27
CA SER A 211 8.96 17.41 -14.25
C SER A 211 8.35 16.91 -15.55
N VAL A 212 8.81 15.77 -16.09
CA VAL A 212 8.26 15.20 -17.33
C VAL A 212 6.77 14.91 -17.18
N VAL A 213 6.35 14.29 -16.10
CA VAL A 213 4.92 13.98 -15.87
C VAL A 213 4.07 15.25 -15.78
N GLN A 214 4.60 16.33 -15.22
CA GLN A 214 3.88 17.61 -15.14
C GLN A 214 3.75 18.33 -16.49
N TYR A 215 4.59 17.99 -17.48
CA TYR A 215 4.54 18.59 -18.83
C TYR A 215 3.66 17.78 -19.81
N LEU A 216 3.32 16.54 -19.51
CA LEU A 216 2.44 15.70 -20.34
C LEU A 216 0.95 16.07 -20.20
#